data_3fe75d428a1941451b1aea9a987419c3
#
_entry.id   3fe75d428a1941451b1aea9a987419c3
#
_cell.length_a   1.000
_cell.length_b   1.000
_cell.length_c   1.000
_cell.angle_alpha   90.00
_cell.angle_beta   90.00
_cell.angle_gamma   90.00
#
_symmetry.space_group_name_H-M   'P 1'
#
loop_
_entity.id
_entity.type
_entity.pdbx_description
1 polymer ?
#
loop_
_entity_poly.entity_id
_entity_poly.type
_entity_poly.pdbx_seq_one_letter_code
_entity_poly.pdbx_strand_id
1 'polypeptide(L)'
;GRITAIDLNVGEILWQVANGMGSPTMRNHSALAGVDLPPLGNGWDQVLVTKTLLISAQRTPNEGGSYPLVARDKLTGDTIAELALPAQPIGPPVTYLNNGQQQIAVTISGTPPELLVVGLP
;
A
#
# COMPACT_ATOMS: atom_id res chain seq x y z
N GLY A 1 3.19 -4.40 -10.19
CA GLY A 1 2.89 -5.32 -9.10
C GLY A 1 1.41 -5.38 -8.78
N ARG A 2 0.98 -6.50 -8.23
CA ARG A 2 -0.42 -6.74 -7.84
C ARG A 2 -0.49 -7.47 -6.51
N ILE A 3 -1.61 -7.31 -5.81
CA ILE A 3 -1.95 -8.08 -4.63
C ILE A 3 -3.00 -9.11 -5.07
N THR A 4 -2.81 -10.35 -4.68
CA THR A 4 -3.73 -11.45 -4.98
C THR A 4 -4.13 -12.12 -3.67
N ALA A 5 -5.42 -12.23 -3.41
CA ALA A 5 -5.96 -13.02 -2.32
C ALA A 5 -6.37 -14.40 -2.83
N ILE A 6 -5.95 -15.44 -2.14
CA ILE A 6 -6.23 -16.83 -2.48
C ILE A 6 -6.92 -17.49 -1.30
N ASP A 7 -8.05 -18.16 -1.55
CA ASP A 7 -8.66 -19.06 -0.58
C ASP A 7 -7.84 -20.37 -0.53
N LEU A 8 -7.15 -20.58 0.56
CA LEU A 8 -6.30 -21.75 0.74
C LEU A 8 -7.07 -23.07 0.95
N ASN A 9 -8.37 -23.00 1.25
CA ASN A 9 -9.18 -24.21 1.41
C ASN A 9 -9.51 -24.86 0.06
N VAL A 10 -9.69 -24.03 -0.96
CA VAL A 10 -10.08 -24.49 -2.31
C VAL A 10 -9.05 -24.16 -3.38
N GLY A 11 -8.05 -23.31 -3.06
CA GLY A 11 -7.00 -22.91 -3.99
C GLY A 11 -7.45 -21.90 -5.06
N GLU A 12 -8.56 -21.21 -4.83
CA GLU A 12 -9.12 -20.24 -5.78
C GLU A 12 -8.68 -18.80 -5.46
N ILE A 13 -8.54 -18.01 -6.53
CA ILE A 13 -8.31 -16.57 -6.40
C ILE A 13 -9.63 -15.90 -6.03
N LEU A 14 -9.67 -15.25 -4.85
CA LEU A 14 -10.83 -14.48 -4.41
C LEU A 14 -10.90 -13.13 -5.13
N TRP A 15 -9.77 -12.43 -5.17
CA TRP A 15 -9.66 -11.14 -5.86
C TRP A 15 -8.20 -10.83 -6.21
N GLN A 16 -8.03 -9.89 -7.12
CA GLN A 16 -6.73 -9.39 -7.53
C GLN A 16 -6.82 -7.92 -7.88
N VAL A 17 -5.93 -7.10 -7.30
CA VAL A 17 -5.87 -5.65 -7.52
C VAL A 17 -4.46 -5.20 -7.85
N ALA A 18 -4.34 -4.13 -8.63
CA ALA A 18 -3.06 -3.46 -8.82
C ALA A 18 -2.63 -2.80 -7.50
N ASN A 19 -1.36 -2.96 -7.14
CA ASN A 19 -0.79 -2.33 -5.94
C ASN A 19 -0.12 -1.01 -6.32
N GLY A 20 -0.93 0.05 -6.45
CA GLY A 20 -0.50 1.39 -6.82
C GLY A 20 -0.59 1.70 -8.29
N MET A 21 -0.30 2.94 -8.64
CA MET A 21 -0.51 3.51 -9.98
C MET A 21 0.53 3.04 -11.01
N GLY A 22 1.67 2.56 -10.57
CA GLY A 22 2.80 2.19 -11.43
C GLY A 22 3.88 3.27 -11.51
N SER A 23 4.99 2.93 -12.14
CA SER A 23 6.14 3.84 -12.26
C SER A 23 5.78 5.11 -13.03
N PRO A 24 6.12 6.31 -12.51
CA PRO A 24 5.96 7.56 -13.25
C PRO A 24 6.65 7.56 -14.63
N THR A 25 7.82 6.92 -14.72
CA THR A 25 8.56 6.79 -15.99
C THR A 25 7.75 6.02 -17.04
N MET A 26 7.02 4.98 -16.62
CA MET A 26 6.18 4.23 -17.54
C MET A 26 4.92 5.03 -17.92
N ARG A 27 4.25 5.61 -16.93
CA ARG A 27 3.01 6.37 -17.15
C ARG A 27 3.22 7.59 -18.02
N ASN A 28 4.37 8.26 -17.87
CA ASN A 28 4.71 9.48 -18.60
C ASN A 28 5.49 9.20 -19.92
N HIS A 29 5.55 7.95 -20.36
CA HIS A 29 6.25 7.62 -21.61
C HIS A 29 5.52 8.24 -22.82
N SER A 30 6.27 8.85 -23.73
CA SER A 30 5.71 9.60 -24.88
C SER A 30 4.80 8.74 -25.77
N ALA A 31 5.09 7.46 -25.90
CA ALA A 31 4.25 6.52 -26.66
C ALA A 31 2.87 6.26 -26.04
N LEU A 32 2.66 6.65 -24.77
CA LEU A 32 1.41 6.48 -24.03
C LEU A 32 0.68 7.82 -23.85
N ALA A 33 1.17 8.88 -24.48
CA ALA A 33 0.55 10.21 -24.40
C ALA A 33 -0.92 10.16 -24.90
N GLY A 34 -1.84 10.65 -24.05
CA GLY A 34 -3.28 10.66 -24.34
C GLY A 34 -3.99 9.34 -24.09
N VAL A 35 -3.31 8.31 -23.59
CA VAL A 35 -3.92 7.06 -23.18
C VAL A 35 -4.33 7.15 -21.70
N ASP A 36 -5.59 6.87 -21.39
CA ASP A 36 -6.07 6.71 -20.02
C ASP A 36 -5.59 5.35 -19.48
N LEU A 37 -4.55 5.38 -18.67
CA LEU A 37 -3.93 4.18 -18.12
C LEU A 37 -4.55 3.81 -16.78
N PRO A 38 -5.03 2.56 -16.62
CA PRO A 38 -5.45 2.05 -15.32
C PRO A 38 -4.26 1.98 -14.35
N PRO A 39 -4.49 1.70 -13.06
CA PRO A 39 -3.42 1.37 -12.14
C PRO A 39 -2.59 0.19 -12.65
N LEU A 40 -1.29 0.41 -12.88
CA LEU A 40 -0.38 -0.60 -13.43
C LEU A 40 0.32 -1.43 -12.34
N GLY A 41 0.21 -0.97 -11.08
CA GLY A 41 0.84 -1.55 -9.92
C GLY A 41 2.32 -1.20 -9.81
N ASN A 42 2.72 -0.92 -8.57
CA ASN A 42 4.11 -0.70 -8.20
C ASN A 42 4.84 -2.03 -8.06
N GLY A 43 6.16 -1.98 -7.91
CA GLY A 43 6.97 -3.17 -7.70
C GLY A 43 6.86 -3.72 -6.27
N TRP A 44 7.96 -3.71 -5.55
CA TRP A 44 8.10 -4.32 -4.23
C TRP A 44 7.50 -3.44 -3.13
N ASP A 45 6.27 -3.73 -2.75
CA ASP A 45 5.67 -3.14 -1.57
C ASP A 45 5.50 -4.21 -0.49
N GLN A 46 5.59 -3.78 0.76
CA GLN A 46 5.43 -4.65 1.92
C GLN A 46 4.02 -4.51 2.47
N VAL A 47 3.46 -5.64 2.86
CA VAL A 47 2.07 -5.69 3.32
C VAL A 47 1.97 -6.22 4.74
N LEU A 48 1.00 -5.71 5.46
CA LEU A 48 0.54 -6.19 6.76
C LEU A 48 -0.88 -6.71 6.60
N VAL A 49 -1.15 -7.93 7.05
CA VAL A 49 -2.51 -8.50 7.06
C VAL A 49 -3.00 -8.56 8.50
N THR A 50 -4.16 -7.97 8.75
CA THR A 50 -4.87 -8.03 10.03
C THR A 50 -6.10 -8.94 9.94
N LYS A 51 -6.96 -8.93 10.95
CA LYS A 51 -8.21 -9.69 10.93
C LYS A 51 -9.12 -9.28 9.78
N THR A 52 -9.23 -7.99 9.49
CA THR A 52 -10.17 -7.41 8.50
C THR A 52 -9.50 -6.63 7.39
N LEU A 53 -8.28 -6.13 7.60
CA LEU A 53 -7.59 -5.23 6.68
C LEU A 53 -6.32 -5.86 6.11
N LEU A 54 -6.02 -5.49 4.88
CA LEU A 54 -4.71 -5.58 4.27
C LEU A 54 -4.16 -4.15 4.14
N ILE A 55 -2.97 -3.91 4.68
CA ILE A 55 -2.32 -2.60 4.68
C ILE A 55 -1.04 -2.71 3.87
N SER A 56 -0.91 -1.88 2.84
CA SER A 56 0.29 -1.80 2.01
C SER A 56 0.96 -0.44 2.13
N ALA A 57 2.27 -0.44 2.42
CA ALA A 57 3.10 0.76 2.41
C ALA A 57 3.82 0.83 1.06
N GLN A 58 3.39 1.75 0.19
CA GLN A 58 3.86 1.83 -1.18
C GLN A 58 5.16 2.63 -1.26
N ARG A 59 6.18 2.06 -1.90
CA ARG A 59 7.52 2.65 -2.04
C ARG A 59 7.66 3.54 -3.27
N THR A 60 6.67 3.56 -4.13
CA THR A 60 6.60 4.47 -5.28
C THR A 60 5.69 5.64 -4.91
N PRO A 61 6.17 6.88 -5.03
CA PRO A 61 5.34 8.04 -4.69
C PRO A 61 4.18 8.18 -5.69
N ASN A 62 3.10 8.78 -5.21
CA ASN A 62 2.03 9.27 -6.10
C ASN A 62 2.48 10.55 -6.85
N GLU A 63 1.61 11.09 -7.71
CA GLU A 63 1.92 12.28 -8.50
C GLU A 63 2.23 13.52 -7.64
N GLY A 64 1.71 13.57 -6.42
CA GLY A 64 2.00 14.63 -5.43
C GLY A 64 3.29 14.42 -4.64
N GLY A 65 4.06 13.35 -4.93
CA GLY A 65 5.33 13.07 -4.28
C GLY A 65 5.22 12.41 -2.90
N SER A 66 4.01 12.19 -2.37
CA SER A 66 3.79 11.46 -1.13
C SER A 66 3.72 9.94 -1.37
N TYR A 67 4.02 9.16 -0.33
CA TYR A 67 4.01 7.71 -0.41
C TYR A 67 2.74 7.16 0.23
N PRO A 68 1.90 6.42 -0.53
CA PRO A 68 0.64 5.94 0.02
C PRO A 68 0.82 4.81 1.04
N LEU A 69 0.13 4.92 2.18
CA LEU A 69 -0.18 3.82 3.07
C LEU A 69 -1.67 3.49 2.84
N VAL A 70 -1.92 2.37 2.18
CA VAL A 70 -3.27 2.01 1.71
C VAL A 70 -3.84 0.89 2.56
N ALA A 71 -5.03 1.11 3.12
CA ALA A 71 -5.82 0.08 3.79
C ALA A 71 -6.92 -0.43 2.87
N ARG A 72 -6.99 -1.75 2.71
CA ARG A 72 -7.97 -2.46 1.89
C ARG A 72 -8.80 -3.42 2.73
N ASP A 73 -10.04 -3.61 2.35
CA ASP A 73 -10.82 -4.73 2.85
C ASP A 73 -10.15 -6.05 2.43
N LYS A 74 -9.91 -6.91 3.41
CA LYS A 74 -9.22 -8.18 3.15
C LYS A 74 -10.06 -9.16 2.32
N LEU A 75 -11.40 -9.05 2.39
CA LEU A 75 -12.30 -9.97 1.70
C LEU A 75 -12.55 -9.57 0.25
N THR A 76 -12.58 -8.26 -0.04
CA THR A 76 -12.95 -7.76 -1.38
C THR A 76 -11.78 -7.15 -2.16
N GLY A 77 -10.72 -6.71 -1.47
CA GLY A 77 -9.62 -5.97 -2.07
C GLY A 77 -9.89 -4.48 -2.27
N ASP A 78 -11.09 -4.01 -1.91
CA ASP A 78 -11.46 -2.61 -2.06
C ASP A 78 -10.65 -1.70 -1.16
N THR A 79 -10.27 -0.54 -1.65
CA THR A 79 -9.59 0.48 -0.85
C THR A 79 -10.59 1.11 0.13
N ILE A 80 -10.29 1.03 1.43
CA ILE A 80 -11.08 1.63 2.50
C ILE A 80 -10.55 3.01 2.87
N ALA A 81 -9.21 3.13 2.95
CA ALA A 81 -8.55 4.37 3.32
C ALA A 81 -7.14 4.46 2.72
N GLU A 82 -6.69 5.69 2.56
CA GLU A 82 -5.33 5.99 2.14
C GLU A 82 -4.77 7.14 2.99
N LEU A 83 -3.55 6.97 3.48
CA LEU A 83 -2.81 7.99 4.21
C LEU A 83 -1.52 8.31 3.45
N ALA A 84 -1.26 9.60 3.25
CA ALA A 84 -0.02 10.07 2.66
C ALA A 84 1.12 10.04 3.69
N LEU A 85 2.14 9.22 3.44
CA LEU A 85 3.37 9.25 4.22
C LEU A 85 4.29 10.37 3.72
N PRO A 86 4.98 11.08 4.62
CA PRO A 86 5.85 12.21 4.25
C PRO A 86 7.16 11.77 3.58
N ALA A 87 7.55 10.51 3.73
CA ALA A 87 8.77 9.96 3.16
C ALA A 87 8.60 8.48 2.78
N GLN A 88 9.52 7.95 1.99
CA GLN A 88 9.47 6.58 1.50
C GLN A 88 9.48 5.56 2.64
N PRO A 89 8.53 4.61 2.67
CA PRO A 89 8.59 3.51 3.63
C PRO A 89 9.78 2.59 3.31
N ILE A 90 10.54 2.22 4.34
CA ILE A 90 11.75 1.40 4.21
C ILE A 90 11.65 0.04 4.92
N GLY A 91 10.51 -0.21 5.58
CA GLY A 91 10.21 -1.47 6.24
C GLY A 91 8.72 -1.82 6.13
N PRO A 92 8.34 -3.06 6.51
CA PRO A 92 6.94 -3.45 6.55
C PRO A 92 6.20 -2.66 7.61
N PRO A 93 4.92 -2.31 7.36
CA PRO A 93 4.07 -1.84 8.44
C PRO A 93 3.89 -2.96 9.47
N VAL A 94 3.85 -2.58 10.74
CA VAL A 94 3.57 -3.49 11.86
C VAL A 94 2.39 -2.94 12.64
N THR A 95 1.68 -3.81 13.36
CA THR A 95 0.57 -3.38 14.23
C THR A 95 0.76 -3.88 15.66
N TYR A 96 0.31 -3.07 16.61
CA TYR A 96 0.31 -3.39 18.02
C TYR A 96 -0.86 -2.71 18.73
N LEU A 97 -1.15 -3.14 19.95
CA LEU A 97 -2.14 -2.48 20.81
C LEU A 97 -1.44 -1.57 21.81
N ASN A 98 -1.92 -0.36 21.91
CA ASN A 98 -1.53 0.60 22.94
C ASN A 98 -2.78 1.08 23.67
N ASN A 99 -2.90 0.75 24.97
CA ASN A 99 -4.07 1.04 25.80
C ASN A 99 -5.41 0.61 25.16
N GLY A 100 -5.42 -0.56 24.50
CA GLY A 100 -6.59 -1.10 23.83
C GLY A 100 -6.89 -0.52 22.45
N GLN A 101 -6.15 0.48 21.99
CA GLN A 101 -6.25 1.05 20.65
C GLN A 101 -5.22 0.41 19.70
N GLN A 102 -5.67 0.01 18.53
CA GLN A 102 -4.76 -0.50 17.51
C GLN A 102 -3.95 0.64 16.91
N GLN A 103 -2.64 0.42 16.87
CA GLN A 103 -1.67 1.31 16.25
C GLN A 103 -1.02 0.60 15.06
N ILE A 104 -0.67 1.36 14.04
CA ILE A 104 0.13 0.90 12.91
C ILE A 104 1.40 1.72 12.90
N ALA A 105 2.54 1.07 12.90
CA ALA A 105 3.84 1.72 12.80
C ALA A 105 4.51 1.35 11.47
N VAL A 106 5.11 2.32 10.83
CA VAL A 106 5.88 2.16 9.60
C VAL A 106 7.17 2.97 9.68
N THR A 107 8.29 2.35 9.33
CA THR A 107 9.56 3.06 9.25
C THR A 107 9.65 3.80 7.92
N ILE A 108 9.95 5.09 7.97
CA ILE A 108 10.14 5.95 6.81
C ILE A 108 11.58 6.41 6.67
N SER A 109 12.00 6.68 5.44
CA SER A 109 13.34 7.17 5.15
C SER A 109 13.56 8.58 5.72
N GLY A 110 14.79 8.84 6.13
CA GLY A 110 15.23 10.11 6.68
C GLY A 110 16.66 10.00 7.19
N THR A 111 17.20 11.09 7.71
CA THR A 111 18.54 11.10 8.33
C THR A 111 18.44 11.80 9.70
N PRO A 112 18.22 11.03 10.79
CA PRO A 112 18.03 9.57 10.85
C PRO A 112 16.67 9.11 10.29
N PRO A 113 16.49 7.79 10.03
CA PRO A 113 15.16 7.24 9.74
C PRO A 113 14.18 7.44 10.88
N GLU A 114 12.89 7.57 10.56
CA GLU A 114 11.85 7.83 11.53
C GLU A 114 10.85 6.68 11.60
N LEU A 115 10.25 6.47 12.78
CA LEU A 115 9.13 5.57 12.97
C LEU A 115 7.85 6.42 13.05
N LEU A 116 7.01 6.32 12.02
CA LEU A 116 5.70 6.93 12.01
C LEU A 116 4.68 5.99 12.63
N VAL A 117 3.89 6.49 13.57
CA VAL A 117 2.83 5.71 14.20
C VAL A 117 1.50 6.39 13.96
N VAL A 118 0.53 5.63 13.47
CA VAL A 118 -0.84 6.07 13.25
C VAL A 118 -1.81 5.22 14.06
N GLY A 119 -2.73 5.87 14.75
CA GLY A 119 -3.81 5.20 15.47
C GLY A 119 -4.99 4.96 14.53
N LEU A 120 -5.65 3.81 14.65
CA LEU A 120 -6.97 3.62 14.09
C LEU A 120 -8.01 4.29 15.00
N PRO A 121 -9.00 4.96 14.44
CA PRO A 121 -10.07 5.59 15.23
C PRO A 121 -10.90 4.57 16.00
#